data_17e103c1bb1471167fd60882cd3f550e
#
_entry.id   17e103c1bb1471167fd60882cd3f550e
#
_cell.length_a   1.000
_cell.length_b   1.000
_cell.length_c   1.000
_cell.angle_alpha   90.00
_cell.angle_beta   90.00
_cell.angle_gamma   90.00
#
_symmetry.space_group_name_H-M   'P 1'
#
loop_
_entity.id
_entity.type
_entity.pdbx_description
1 polymer ?
#
loop_
_entity_poly.entity_id
_entity_poly.type
_entity_poly.pdbx_seq_one_letter_code
_entity_poly.pdbx_strand_id
1 'polypeptide(L)'
;MTSNNMNISEIQKLDDQYNRIKELEEFDNTKLGVKGLVDSGITEIPRIFHHPPQTLFDHEPQQPHTNDSLIIPVIDLSSVREELVKQVRDAAAKFGFFQVINHGVSVSFLERLLDAVKAFHELEPQEKMQIYRRDTGTSGTGVGFYSNYDLFHSKAASWRDTLSIRLDPIPVDPKEIPEVCRLVSYDSLMSSFILQ
;
A
#
# COMPACT_ATOMS: atom_id res chain seq x y z
N MET A 1 24.82 1.18 31.43
CA MET A 1 23.77 0.67 30.54
C MET A 1 23.04 -0.41 31.30
N THR A 2 21.92 -0.08 31.92
CA THR A 2 21.13 -1.02 32.75
C THR A 2 20.06 -1.63 31.82
N SER A 3 20.30 -2.89 31.44
CA SER A 3 19.29 -3.69 30.76
C SER A 3 18.16 -3.95 31.75
N ASN A 4 16.98 -3.33 31.54
CA ASN A 4 15.77 -3.67 32.26
C ASN A 4 15.29 -5.06 31.80
N ASN A 5 15.70 -6.10 32.52
CA ASN A 5 15.07 -7.42 32.40
C ASN A 5 13.70 -7.36 33.05
N MET A 6 12.65 -7.11 32.28
CA MET A 6 11.28 -7.27 32.76
C MET A 6 11.02 -8.75 33.10
N ASN A 7 10.39 -8.98 34.25
CA ASN A 7 10.03 -10.31 34.73
C ASN A 7 8.89 -10.88 33.87
N ILE A 8 8.87 -12.20 33.65
CA ILE A 8 7.83 -12.91 32.88
C ILE A 8 6.42 -12.57 33.37
N SER A 9 6.22 -12.38 34.68
CA SER A 9 4.94 -11.99 35.27
C SER A 9 4.53 -10.53 34.95
N GLU A 10 5.48 -9.65 34.66
CA GLU A 10 5.21 -8.26 34.24
C GLU A 10 4.87 -8.22 32.76
N ILE A 11 5.55 -9.02 31.96
CA ILE A 11 5.24 -9.20 30.53
C ILE A 11 3.83 -9.77 30.37
N GLN A 12 3.46 -10.79 31.14
CA GLN A 12 2.13 -11.38 31.13
C GLN A 12 1.03 -10.38 31.54
N LYS A 13 1.26 -9.55 32.57
CA LYS A 13 0.31 -8.50 32.97
C LYS A 13 0.13 -7.41 31.92
N LEU A 14 1.16 -7.06 31.17
CA LEU A 14 1.09 -6.11 30.05
C LEU A 14 0.32 -6.72 28.86
N ASP A 15 0.43 -8.03 28.66
CA ASP A 15 -0.30 -8.75 27.61
C ASP A 15 -1.79 -8.89 27.95
N ASP A 16 -2.13 -9.13 29.21
CA ASP A 16 -3.52 -9.20 29.72
C ASP A 16 -4.26 -7.84 29.67
N GLN A 17 -3.53 -6.72 29.58
CA GLN A 17 -4.09 -5.37 29.44
C GLN A 17 -4.11 -4.86 28.00
N TYR A 18 -3.48 -5.57 27.07
CA TYR A 18 -3.40 -5.15 25.68
C TYR A 18 -4.75 -5.30 24.98
N ASN A 19 -5.34 -4.19 24.60
CA ASN A 19 -6.56 -4.17 23.79
C ASN A 19 -6.26 -3.69 22.37
N ARG A 20 -6.03 -4.65 21.47
CA ARG A 20 -5.69 -4.39 20.07
C ARG A 20 -6.76 -3.55 19.37
N ILE A 21 -8.03 -3.82 19.62
CA ILE A 21 -9.14 -3.08 18.97
C ILE A 21 -9.09 -1.61 19.36
N LYS A 22 -8.89 -1.33 20.65
CA LYS A 22 -8.78 0.03 21.15
C LYS A 22 -7.58 0.76 20.52
N GLU A 23 -6.43 0.10 20.41
CA GLU A 23 -5.23 0.69 19.79
C GLU A 23 -5.44 0.97 18.29
N LEU A 24 -6.14 0.05 17.57
CA LEU A 24 -6.53 0.27 16.18
C LEU A 24 -7.48 1.45 16.01
N GLU A 25 -8.47 1.59 16.90
CA GLU A 25 -9.41 2.72 16.90
C GLU A 25 -8.69 4.04 17.20
N GLU A 26 -7.80 4.06 18.20
CA GLU A 26 -6.99 5.21 18.53
C GLU A 26 -6.11 5.63 17.34
N PHE A 27 -5.43 4.69 16.71
CA PHE A 27 -4.64 4.95 15.51
C PHE A 27 -5.48 5.50 14.35
N ASP A 28 -6.63 4.87 14.06
CA ASP A 28 -7.50 5.26 12.95
C ASP A 28 -8.13 6.64 13.18
N ASN A 29 -8.54 6.93 14.40
CA ASN A 29 -9.14 8.21 14.79
C ASN A 29 -8.18 9.40 14.63
N THR A 30 -6.88 9.17 14.63
CA THR A 30 -5.90 10.24 14.31
C THR A 30 -6.06 10.73 12.87
N LYS A 31 -6.45 9.84 11.93
CA LYS A 31 -6.50 10.06 10.48
C LYS A 31 -5.16 10.48 9.87
N LEU A 32 -4.07 10.29 10.61
CA LEU A 32 -2.73 10.71 10.19
C LEU A 32 -1.94 9.60 9.49
N GLY A 33 -2.37 8.34 9.69
CA GLY A 33 -1.70 7.18 9.14
C GLY A 33 -0.33 6.91 9.77
N VAL A 34 0.46 6.06 9.10
CA VAL A 34 1.82 5.73 9.56
C VAL A 34 2.77 6.91 9.43
N LYS A 35 2.56 7.82 8.46
CA LYS A 35 3.31 9.07 8.36
C LYS A 35 3.18 9.90 9.63
N GLY A 36 1.97 10.00 10.18
CA GLY A 36 1.72 10.72 11.43
C GLY A 36 2.46 10.11 12.62
N LEU A 37 2.59 8.79 12.69
CA LEU A 37 3.41 8.13 13.71
C LEU A 37 4.89 8.50 13.56
N VAL A 38 5.42 8.48 12.34
CA VAL A 38 6.82 8.86 12.07
C VAL A 38 7.06 10.33 12.44
N ASP A 39 6.18 11.23 12.04
CA ASP A 39 6.27 12.66 12.31
C ASP A 39 6.19 12.99 13.81
N SER A 40 5.46 12.16 14.58
CA SER A 40 5.41 12.28 16.05
C SER A 40 6.70 11.83 16.75
N GLY A 41 7.68 11.28 16.00
CA GLY A 41 8.99 10.88 16.52
C GLY A 41 8.96 9.56 17.30
N ILE A 42 8.06 8.64 16.95
CA ILE A 42 8.04 7.32 17.60
C ILE A 42 9.40 6.61 17.45
N THR A 43 9.84 5.96 18.52
CA THR A 43 11.09 5.19 18.54
C THR A 43 10.87 3.68 18.42
N GLU A 44 9.64 3.23 18.62
CA GLU A 44 9.26 1.82 18.56
C GLU A 44 8.00 1.67 17.71
N ILE A 45 7.94 0.58 16.96
CA ILE A 45 6.76 0.27 16.14
C ILE A 45 5.61 -0.16 17.07
N PRO A 46 4.41 0.45 16.96
CA PRO A 46 3.26 0.05 17.77
C PRO A 46 2.86 -1.43 17.57
N ARG A 47 2.33 -2.06 18.62
CA ARG A 47 2.01 -3.50 18.62
C ARG A 47 1.03 -3.93 17.53
N ILE A 48 0.14 -3.05 17.10
CA ILE A 48 -0.81 -3.33 16.01
C ILE A 48 -0.13 -3.74 14.70
N PHE A 49 1.14 -3.35 14.48
CA PHE A 49 1.93 -3.69 13.29
C PHE A 49 2.79 -4.94 13.47
N HIS A 50 2.83 -5.52 14.68
CA HIS A 50 3.60 -6.73 14.91
C HIS A 50 2.85 -7.96 14.43
N HIS A 51 3.49 -8.76 13.56
CA HIS A 51 2.95 -10.06 13.21
C HIS A 51 3.05 -11.03 14.39
N PRO A 52 1.97 -11.77 14.71
CA PRO A 52 2.05 -12.84 15.69
C PRO A 52 3.16 -13.83 15.32
N PRO A 53 3.99 -14.29 16.27
CA PRO A 53 5.09 -15.21 15.98
C PRO A 53 4.66 -16.46 15.20
N GLN A 54 3.48 -16.98 15.48
CA GLN A 54 2.93 -18.17 14.81
C GLN A 54 2.72 -17.95 13.30
N THR A 55 2.42 -16.73 12.85
CA THR A 55 2.18 -16.45 11.43
C THR A 55 3.46 -16.37 10.61
N LEU A 56 4.61 -16.22 11.24
CA LEU A 56 5.91 -16.20 10.58
C LEU A 56 6.40 -17.62 10.24
N PHE A 57 5.87 -18.65 10.92
CA PHE A 57 6.25 -20.05 10.77
C PHE A 57 5.23 -20.89 10.01
N ASP A 58 4.02 -20.36 9.74
CA ASP A 58 2.96 -21.07 8.99
C ASP A 58 3.31 -21.26 7.51
N HIS A 59 4.33 -20.59 7.03
CA HIS A 59 4.95 -20.91 5.75
C HIS A 59 6.15 -21.80 6.03
N GLU A 60 5.99 -23.14 6.00
CA GLU A 60 7.14 -24.02 5.82
C GLU A 60 7.95 -23.47 4.66
N PRO A 61 9.29 -23.28 4.83
CA PRO A 61 10.11 -22.89 3.70
C PRO A 61 9.92 -23.99 2.66
N GLN A 62 9.15 -23.68 1.60
CA GLN A 62 9.08 -24.57 0.46
C GLN A 62 10.54 -24.85 0.10
N GLN A 63 10.91 -26.14 0.09
CA GLN A 63 12.27 -26.57 -0.25
C GLN A 63 12.75 -25.74 -1.42
N PRO A 64 13.96 -25.18 -1.39
CA PRO A 64 14.43 -24.36 -2.49
C PRO A 64 14.34 -25.22 -3.73
N HIS A 65 13.36 -24.92 -4.56
CA HIS A 65 13.29 -25.48 -5.90
C HIS A 65 14.65 -25.20 -6.51
N THR A 66 15.36 -26.28 -6.84
CA THR A 66 16.64 -26.32 -7.53
C THR A 66 17.00 -25.00 -8.20
N ASN A 67 18.17 -24.47 -7.91
CA ASN A 67 18.96 -23.35 -8.46
C ASN A 67 18.48 -22.57 -9.71
N ASP A 68 17.21 -22.60 -10.04
CA ASP A 68 16.60 -21.63 -10.92
C ASP A 68 16.57 -20.29 -10.16
N SER A 69 17.49 -19.42 -10.48
CA SER A 69 17.51 -18.05 -9.99
C SER A 69 16.08 -17.50 -10.10
N LEU A 70 15.48 -17.09 -8.96
CA LEU A 70 14.15 -16.47 -8.90
C LEU A 70 14.24 -15.08 -9.55
N ILE A 71 14.41 -15.08 -10.87
CA ILE A 71 14.43 -13.84 -11.66
C ILE A 71 12.98 -13.51 -11.96
N ILE A 72 12.53 -12.37 -11.47
CA ILE A 72 11.19 -11.83 -11.80
C ILE A 72 11.10 -11.68 -13.32
N PRO A 73 10.09 -12.27 -13.97
CA PRO A 73 9.92 -12.16 -15.41
C PRO A 73 9.76 -10.69 -15.85
N VAL A 74 10.43 -10.33 -16.93
CA VAL A 74 10.27 -9.05 -17.62
C VAL A 74 9.63 -9.32 -18.96
N ILE A 75 8.45 -8.75 -19.22
CA ILE A 75 7.64 -8.97 -20.41
C ILE A 75 7.67 -7.70 -21.27
N ASP A 76 8.07 -7.85 -22.53
CA ASP A 76 8.08 -6.76 -23.50
C ASP A 76 6.73 -6.67 -24.21
N LEU A 77 5.96 -5.61 -23.94
CA LEU A 77 4.62 -5.41 -24.52
C LEU A 77 4.64 -5.08 -26.02
N SER A 78 5.81 -4.85 -26.62
CA SER A 78 5.96 -4.71 -28.07
C SER A 78 6.04 -6.06 -28.82
N SER A 79 6.11 -7.17 -28.08
CA SER A 79 6.18 -8.52 -28.65
C SER A 79 4.90 -8.91 -29.41
N VAL A 80 5.00 -9.93 -30.25
CA VAL A 80 3.85 -10.49 -30.96
C VAL A 80 2.80 -11.02 -29.96
N ARG A 81 1.53 -10.78 -30.26
CA ARG A 81 0.40 -11.06 -29.34
C ARG A 81 0.37 -12.49 -28.80
N GLU A 82 0.64 -13.48 -29.63
CA GLU A 82 0.61 -14.89 -29.22
C GLU A 82 1.69 -15.18 -28.16
N GLU A 83 2.90 -14.66 -28.39
CA GLU A 83 4.01 -14.82 -27.45
C GLU A 83 3.74 -14.03 -26.16
N LEU A 84 3.22 -12.80 -26.29
CA LEU A 84 2.86 -11.96 -25.14
C LEU A 84 1.83 -12.66 -24.23
N VAL A 85 0.76 -13.21 -24.79
CA VAL A 85 -0.28 -13.95 -24.05
C VAL A 85 0.32 -15.14 -23.30
N LYS A 86 1.25 -15.88 -23.95
CA LYS A 86 1.94 -17.01 -23.33
C LYS A 86 2.83 -16.54 -22.16
N GLN A 87 3.66 -15.54 -22.37
CA GLN A 87 4.57 -15.01 -21.34
C GLN A 87 3.80 -14.49 -20.12
N VAL A 88 2.71 -13.72 -20.31
CA VAL A 88 1.85 -13.23 -19.23
C VAL A 88 1.22 -14.39 -18.46
N ARG A 89 0.69 -15.41 -19.17
CA ARG A 89 0.09 -16.60 -18.55
C ARG A 89 1.10 -17.35 -17.68
N ASP A 90 2.28 -17.61 -18.25
CA ASP A 90 3.34 -18.40 -17.57
C ASP A 90 3.87 -17.64 -16.35
N ALA A 91 4.10 -16.32 -16.48
CA ALA A 91 4.54 -15.47 -15.40
C ALA A 91 3.50 -15.37 -14.27
N ALA A 92 2.23 -15.16 -14.62
CA ALA A 92 1.13 -15.09 -13.66
C ALA A 92 0.93 -16.43 -12.92
N ALA A 93 1.03 -17.57 -13.64
CA ALA A 93 0.88 -18.89 -13.04
C ALA A 93 2.04 -19.25 -12.10
N LYS A 94 3.29 -18.91 -12.49
CA LYS A 94 4.48 -19.30 -11.73
C LYS A 94 4.81 -18.33 -10.58
N PHE A 95 4.67 -17.02 -10.81
CA PHE A 95 5.14 -15.98 -9.88
C PHE A 95 4.00 -15.16 -9.28
N GLY A 96 2.82 -15.09 -9.94
CA GLY A 96 1.72 -14.21 -9.56
C GLY A 96 1.94 -12.74 -9.90
N PHE A 97 3.15 -12.35 -10.34
CA PHE A 97 3.51 -10.99 -10.74
C PHE A 97 4.67 -11.00 -11.75
N PHE A 98 4.84 -9.91 -12.47
CA PHE A 98 5.90 -9.71 -13.47
C PHE A 98 6.16 -8.22 -13.68
N GLN A 99 7.25 -7.88 -14.33
CA GLN A 99 7.56 -6.53 -14.81
C GLN A 99 7.21 -6.41 -16.29
N VAL A 100 6.86 -5.21 -16.72
CA VAL A 100 6.60 -4.91 -18.12
C VAL A 100 7.52 -3.81 -18.64
N ILE A 101 7.94 -3.91 -19.88
CA ILE A 101 8.66 -2.87 -20.63
C ILE A 101 7.92 -2.56 -21.93
N ASN A 102 8.26 -1.44 -22.56
CA ASN A 102 7.61 -0.96 -23.79
C ASN A 102 6.08 -0.84 -23.66
N HIS A 103 5.63 -0.45 -22.46
CA HIS A 103 4.21 -0.33 -22.09
C HIS A 103 3.54 0.96 -22.57
N GLY A 104 4.23 1.81 -23.33
CA GLY A 104 3.68 3.04 -23.91
C GLY A 104 3.58 4.24 -22.95
N VAL A 105 3.75 4.05 -21.66
CA VAL A 105 3.76 5.15 -20.67
C VAL A 105 5.17 5.75 -20.60
N SER A 106 5.29 7.07 -20.77
CA SER A 106 6.60 7.73 -20.73
C SER A 106 7.21 7.70 -19.33
N VAL A 107 8.53 7.56 -19.26
CA VAL A 107 9.28 7.57 -17.98
C VAL A 107 9.06 8.89 -17.24
N SER A 108 9.07 10.02 -17.95
CA SER A 108 8.83 11.34 -17.36
C SER A 108 7.44 11.48 -16.74
N PHE A 109 6.44 10.78 -17.29
CA PHE A 109 5.12 10.72 -16.68
C PHE A 109 5.14 9.92 -15.38
N LEU A 110 5.78 8.74 -15.36
CA LEU A 110 5.90 7.90 -14.17
C LEU A 110 6.66 8.63 -13.05
N GLU A 111 7.73 9.34 -13.38
CA GLU A 111 8.49 10.16 -12.43
C GLU A 111 7.60 11.25 -11.81
N ARG A 112 6.89 12.03 -12.65
CA ARG A 112 5.95 13.04 -12.15
C ARG A 112 4.84 12.47 -11.27
N LEU A 113 4.34 11.27 -11.61
CA LEU A 113 3.34 10.58 -10.80
C LEU A 113 3.90 10.22 -9.43
N LEU A 114 5.09 9.66 -9.37
CA LEU A 114 5.76 9.32 -8.11
C LEU A 114 6.01 10.58 -7.26
N ASP A 115 6.48 11.66 -7.88
CA ASP A 115 6.70 12.93 -7.18
C ASP A 115 5.40 13.53 -6.65
N ALA A 116 4.31 13.47 -7.43
CA ALA A 116 3.01 13.94 -6.99
C ALA A 116 2.44 13.12 -5.81
N VAL A 117 2.55 11.79 -5.87
CA VAL A 117 2.14 10.91 -4.76
C VAL A 117 2.98 11.17 -3.52
N LYS A 118 4.30 11.33 -3.68
CA LYS A 118 5.20 11.69 -2.58
C LYS A 118 4.81 13.04 -1.97
N ALA A 119 4.60 14.06 -2.81
CA ALA A 119 4.17 15.38 -2.37
C ALA A 119 2.84 15.33 -1.61
N PHE A 120 1.88 14.50 -2.04
CA PHE A 120 0.64 14.28 -1.31
C PHE A 120 0.89 13.72 0.11
N HIS A 121 1.74 12.72 0.24
CA HIS A 121 2.03 12.13 1.56
C HIS A 121 2.79 13.09 2.48
N GLU A 122 3.50 14.08 1.94
CA GLU A 122 4.17 15.15 2.68
C GLU A 122 3.28 16.38 2.95
N LEU A 123 2.02 16.42 2.48
CA LEU A 123 1.08 17.48 2.82
C LEU A 123 0.82 17.56 4.32
N GLU A 124 0.43 18.76 4.76
CA GLU A 124 -0.01 18.97 6.14
C GLU A 124 -1.16 18.01 6.52
N PRO A 125 -1.18 17.52 7.77
CA PRO A 125 -2.19 16.58 8.24
C PRO A 125 -3.62 16.99 7.92
N GLN A 126 -3.94 18.28 8.10
CA GLN A 126 -5.28 18.84 7.90
C GLN A 126 -5.78 18.68 6.46
N GLU A 127 -4.90 18.76 5.48
CA GLU A 127 -5.24 18.58 4.07
C GLU A 127 -5.56 17.12 3.77
N LYS A 128 -4.74 16.19 4.25
CA LYS A 128 -4.96 14.75 4.07
C LYS A 128 -6.22 14.24 4.79
N MET A 129 -6.50 14.79 5.98
CA MET A 129 -7.69 14.43 6.76
C MET A 129 -9.00 14.75 6.04
N GLN A 130 -9.04 15.73 5.13
CA GLN A 130 -10.25 16.09 4.38
C GLN A 130 -10.75 14.96 3.49
N ILE A 131 -9.84 14.14 2.98
CA ILE A 131 -10.16 13.00 2.11
C ILE A 131 -9.94 11.64 2.80
N TYR A 132 -9.72 11.67 4.15
CA TYR A 132 -9.56 10.42 4.90
C TYR A 132 -10.88 9.66 4.94
N ARG A 133 -10.84 8.41 4.53
CA ARG A 133 -12.00 7.51 4.57
C ARG A 133 -11.59 6.05 4.58
N ARG A 134 -12.37 5.22 5.29
CA ARG A 134 -12.23 3.76 5.27
C ARG A 134 -13.17 3.08 4.28
N ASP A 135 -14.23 3.77 3.95
CA ASP A 135 -15.24 3.30 3.03
C ASP A 135 -14.77 3.56 1.58
N THR A 136 -14.05 2.61 1.01
CA THR A 136 -13.52 2.70 -0.36
C THR A 136 -14.47 2.11 -1.40
N GLY A 137 -15.63 1.56 -0.98
CA GLY A 137 -16.49 0.73 -1.84
C GLY A 137 -17.82 1.35 -2.27
N THR A 138 -18.46 2.18 -1.47
CA THR A 138 -19.89 2.47 -1.63
C THR A 138 -20.28 3.94 -1.65
N SER A 139 -19.51 4.85 -1.11
CA SER A 139 -19.89 6.25 -1.00
C SER A 139 -19.21 7.15 -2.04
N GLY A 140 -19.70 7.11 -3.27
CA GLY A 140 -19.78 8.22 -4.23
C GLY A 140 -18.53 8.96 -4.69
N THR A 141 -17.50 9.14 -3.90
CA THR A 141 -16.30 9.87 -4.33
C THR A 141 -15.18 8.90 -4.68
N GLY A 142 -14.58 9.10 -5.86
CA GLY A 142 -13.51 8.24 -6.36
C GLY A 142 -12.14 8.48 -5.72
N VAL A 143 -12.01 9.44 -4.77
CA VAL A 143 -10.74 9.80 -4.12
C VAL A 143 -10.81 9.48 -2.63
N GLY A 144 -9.75 8.89 -2.08
CA GLY A 144 -9.64 8.60 -0.65
C GLY A 144 -8.21 8.40 -0.20
N PHE A 145 -7.94 8.82 1.02
CA PHE A 145 -6.73 8.52 1.76
C PHE A 145 -7.07 7.62 2.95
N TYR A 146 -6.27 6.62 3.21
CA TYR A 146 -6.42 5.73 4.36
C TYR A 146 -5.11 5.03 4.69
N SER A 147 -4.97 4.66 5.95
CA SER A 147 -3.89 3.77 6.38
C SER A 147 -4.45 2.36 6.54
N ASN A 148 -3.88 1.40 5.83
CA ASN A 148 -4.31 0.01 5.83
C ASN A 148 -5.75 -0.25 5.33
N TYR A 149 -5.89 -0.88 4.19
CA TYR A 149 -7.20 -1.30 3.67
C TYR A 149 -7.95 -2.20 4.66
N ASP A 150 -7.24 -3.14 5.28
CA ASP A 150 -7.79 -4.22 6.10
C ASP A 150 -7.43 -4.09 7.59
N LEU A 151 -7.39 -2.85 8.09
CA LEU A 151 -6.88 -2.52 9.42
C LEU A 151 -7.49 -3.36 10.54
N PHE A 152 -8.82 -3.53 10.54
CA PHE A 152 -9.55 -4.21 11.62
C PHE A 152 -9.65 -5.73 11.44
N HIS A 153 -9.39 -6.27 10.24
CA HIS A 153 -9.53 -7.68 9.93
C HIS A 153 -8.20 -8.42 9.85
N SER A 154 -7.12 -7.75 9.42
CA SER A 154 -5.80 -8.36 9.33
C SER A 154 -5.21 -8.68 10.69
N LYS A 155 -4.41 -9.75 10.78
CA LYS A 155 -3.73 -10.17 12.03
C LYS A 155 -2.73 -9.12 12.53
N ALA A 156 -2.09 -8.41 11.61
CA ALA A 156 -1.22 -7.27 11.87
C ALA A 156 -1.50 -6.17 10.85
N ALA A 157 -1.43 -4.92 11.26
CA ALA A 157 -1.54 -3.79 10.36
C ALA A 157 -0.31 -3.71 9.45
N SER A 158 -0.49 -3.28 8.21
CA SER A 158 0.61 -3.01 7.30
C SER A 158 1.17 -1.60 7.56
N TRP A 159 2.48 -1.46 7.55
CA TRP A 159 3.15 -0.15 7.66
C TRP A 159 3.02 0.61 6.34
N ARG A 160 1.80 1.09 6.03
CA ARG A 160 1.51 1.71 4.74
C ARG A 160 0.32 2.66 4.78
N ASP A 161 0.51 3.83 4.18
CA ASP A 161 -0.54 4.78 3.84
C ASP A 161 -0.86 4.70 2.33
N THR A 162 -2.12 4.92 1.97
CA THR A 162 -2.60 4.76 0.60
C THR A 162 -3.43 5.96 0.17
N LEU A 163 -3.06 6.59 -0.94
CA LEU A 163 -3.92 7.45 -1.73
C LEU A 163 -4.58 6.60 -2.81
N SER A 164 -5.91 6.59 -2.85
CA SER A 164 -6.70 5.89 -3.86
C SER A 164 -7.43 6.91 -4.73
N ILE A 165 -7.26 6.81 -6.04
CA ILE A 165 -7.98 7.61 -7.04
C ILE A 165 -8.60 6.63 -8.02
N ARG A 166 -9.94 6.53 -8.03
CA ARG A 166 -10.66 5.63 -8.92
C ARG A 166 -10.95 6.34 -10.24
N LEU A 167 -10.51 5.75 -11.33
CA LEU A 167 -10.69 6.32 -12.67
C LEU A 167 -11.81 5.65 -13.48
N ASP A 168 -12.29 4.48 -13.04
CA ASP A 168 -13.29 3.65 -13.73
C ASP A 168 -14.30 3.06 -12.71
N PRO A 169 -15.58 2.85 -13.03
CA PRO A 169 -16.26 3.14 -14.31
C PRO A 169 -16.66 4.60 -14.49
N ILE A 170 -16.66 5.40 -13.43
CA ILE A 170 -16.99 6.81 -13.47
C ILE A 170 -15.76 7.59 -13.01
N PRO A 171 -15.12 8.36 -13.89
CA PRO A 171 -13.99 9.20 -13.51
C PRO A 171 -14.38 10.19 -12.39
N VAL A 172 -13.47 10.41 -11.47
CA VAL A 172 -13.65 11.39 -10.40
C VAL A 172 -13.67 12.82 -10.96
N ASP A 173 -14.39 13.73 -10.31
CA ASP A 173 -14.25 15.16 -10.62
C ASP A 173 -12.80 15.57 -10.31
N PRO A 174 -12.07 16.18 -11.27
CA PRO A 174 -10.72 16.66 -11.04
C PRO A 174 -10.56 17.57 -9.81
N LYS A 175 -11.64 18.24 -9.38
CA LYS A 175 -11.66 19.07 -8.17
C LYS A 175 -11.56 18.27 -6.88
N GLU A 176 -11.96 17.01 -6.90
CA GLU A 176 -11.86 16.11 -5.74
C GLU A 176 -10.44 15.57 -5.57
N ILE A 177 -9.62 15.61 -6.64
CA ILE A 177 -8.23 15.15 -6.60
C ILE A 177 -7.38 16.21 -5.89
N PRO A 178 -6.53 15.82 -4.91
CA PRO A 178 -5.58 16.73 -4.29
C PRO A 178 -4.81 17.53 -5.33
N GLU A 179 -4.64 18.82 -5.10
CA GLU A 179 -4.06 19.73 -6.08
C GLU A 179 -2.70 19.26 -6.60
N VAL A 180 -1.86 18.76 -5.70
CA VAL A 180 -0.52 18.22 -6.02
C VAL A 180 -0.54 17.02 -6.97
N CYS A 181 -1.67 16.29 -7.03
CA CYS A 181 -1.85 15.11 -7.88
C CYS A 181 -2.69 15.40 -9.14
N ARG A 182 -3.36 16.56 -9.22
CA ARG A 182 -4.41 16.85 -10.21
C ARG A 182 -3.91 16.77 -11.65
N LEU A 183 -2.81 17.43 -11.96
CA LEU A 183 -2.27 17.48 -13.33
C LEU A 183 -1.86 16.08 -13.82
N VAL A 184 -1.21 15.31 -12.98
CA VAL A 184 -0.72 13.97 -13.33
C VAL A 184 -1.89 12.99 -13.49
N SER A 185 -2.90 13.10 -12.63
CA SER A 185 -4.12 12.27 -12.74
C SER A 185 -4.92 12.58 -13.99
N TYR A 186 -4.96 13.83 -14.43
CA TYR A 186 -5.65 14.23 -15.66
C TYR A 186 -4.93 13.68 -16.92
N ASP A 187 -3.60 13.79 -16.98
CA ASP A 187 -2.80 13.21 -18.04
C ASP A 187 -2.94 11.68 -18.10
N SER A 188 -3.08 11.02 -16.95
CA SER A 188 -3.34 9.58 -16.86
C SER A 188 -4.71 9.18 -17.43
N LEU A 189 -5.74 9.95 -17.11
CA LEU A 189 -7.09 9.76 -17.67
C LEU A 189 -7.07 9.86 -19.19
N MET A 190 -6.41 10.89 -19.72
CA MET A 190 -6.32 11.08 -21.17
C MET A 190 -5.49 9.98 -21.86
N SER A 191 -4.42 9.49 -21.21
CA SER A 191 -3.60 8.40 -21.74
C SER A 191 -4.33 7.05 -21.74
N SER A 192 -5.20 6.80 -20.77
CA SER A 192 -6.01 5.57 -20.69
C SER A 192 -7.03 5.46 -21.82
N PHE A 193 -7.51 6.59 -22.34
CA PHE A 193 -8.40 6.63 -23.51
C PHE A 193 -7.69 6.39 -24.85
N ILE A 194 -6.37 6.52 -24.88
CA ILE A 194 -5.57 6.35 -26.11
C ILE A 194 -5.10 4.88 -26.29
N LEU A 195 -5.15 4.09 -25.22
CA LEU A 195 -4.70 2.68 -25.21
C LEU A 195 -5.86 1.66 -25.39
N GLN A 196 -7.05 2.11 -25.74
CA GLN A 196 -8.14 1.28 -26.21
C GLN A 196 -8.11 1.19 -27.75
#